data_ca6264e7a5bbe2fb3e62989bcc3e88b7
#
_entry.id   ca6264e7a5bbe2fb3e62989bcc3e88b7
#
_cell.length_a   1.000
_cell.length_b   1.000
_cell.length_c   1.000
_cell.angle_alpha   90.00
_cell.angle_beta   90.00
_cell.angle_gamma   90.00
#
_symmetry.space_group_name_H-M   'P 1'
#
loop_
_entity.id
_entity.type
_entity.pdbx_description
1 polymer ?
#
loop_
_entity_poly.entity_id
_entity_poly.type
_entity_poly.pdbx_seq_one_letter_code
_entity_poly.pdbx_strand_id
1 'polypeptide(L)' 'MKVIEQIIGQDGKIQRVYENGKKEVIFNNGVKREVFPDGYTIVYFNNSDIKQTYADQKVVYYFAEARTT' A
#
# COMPACT_ATOMS: atom_id res chain seq x y z
N MET A 1 -7.71 -13.33 5.37
CA MET A 1 -8.64 -12.20 5.14
C MET A 1 -9.24 -12.32 3.76
N LYS A 2 -10.54 -12.20 3.65
CA LYS A 2 -11.24 -12.45 2.40
C LYS A 2 -11.31 -11.21 1.51
N VAL A 3 -10.98 -11.36 0.23
CA VAL A 3 -11.15 -10.31 -0.77
C VAL A 3 -12.61 -10.31 -1.20
N ILE A 4 -13.27 -9.15 -1.10
CA ILE A 4 -14.66 -9.02 -1.49
C ILE A 4 -14.84 -8.34 -2.84
N GLU A 5 -13.82 -7.64 -3.34
CA GLU A 5 -13.86 -6.99 -4.64
C GLU A 5 -12.45 -6.88 -5.22
N GLN A 6 -12.33 -7.12 -6.51
CA GLN A 6 -11.06 -6.95 -7.21
C GLN A 6 -11.33 -6.31 -8.56
N ILE A 7 -10.60 -5.25 -8.86
CA ILE A 7 -10.72 -4.52 -10.11
C ILE A 7 -9.34 -4.48 -10.76
N ILE A 8 -9.26 -4.86 -12.03
CA ILE A 8 -8.02 -4.81 -12.79
C ILE A 8 -8.17 -3.72 -13.84
N GLY A 9 -7.33 -2.68 -13.75
CA GLY A 9 -7.35 -1.58 -14.70
C GLY A 9 -6.66 -1.90 -16.00
N GLN A 10 -6.91 -1.08 -17.01
CA GLN A 10 -6.31 -1.25 -18.34
C GLN A 10 -4.80 -1.08 -18.32
N ASP A 11 -4.29 -0.30 -17.37
CA ASP A 11 -2.87 -0.06 -17.21
C ASP A 11 -2.16 -1.13 -16.39
N GLY A 12 -2.88 -2.20 -16.02
CA GLY A 12 -2.33 -3.27 -15.21
C GLY A 12 -2.42 -3.05 -13.71
N LYS A 13 -3.01 -1.93 -13.30
CA LYS A 13 -3.21 -1.66 -11.88
C LYS A 13 -4.28 -2.59 -11.32
N ILE A 14 -4.01 -3.18 -10.16
CA ILE A 14 -4.94 -4.08 -9.49
C ILE A 14 -5.40 -3.43 -8.20
N GLN A 15 -6.72 -3.37 -7.99
CA GLN A 15 -7.31 -2.85 -6.77
C GLN A 15 -8.11 -3.95 -6.10
N ARG A 16 -7.90 -4.14 -4.79
CA ARG A 16 -8.62 -5.14 -4.00
C ARG A 16 -9.23 -4.48 -2.78
N VAL A 17 -10.44 -4.89 -2.45
CA VAL A 17 -11.11 -4.49 -1.21
C VAL A 17 -11.32 -5.75 -0.38
N TYR A 18 -10.93 -5.68 0.90
CA TYR A 18 -11.05 -6.79 1.83
C TYR A 18 -12.23 -6.60 2.76
N GLU A 19 -12.72 -7.68 3.34
CA GLU A 19 -13.93 -7.66 4.17
C GLU A 19 -13.81 -6.79 5.41
N ASN A 20 -12.58 -6.53 5.87
CA ASN A 20 -12.35 -5.65 7.02
C ASN A 20 -12.26 -4.16 6.65
N GLY A 21 -12.48 -3.83 5.37
CA GLY A 21 -12.38 -2.45 4.89
C GLY A 21 -11.01 -2.05 4.38
N LYS A 22 -10.03 -2.92 4.47
CA LYS A 22 -8.70 -2.66 3.91
C LYS A 22 -8.78 -2.60 2.39
N LYS A 23 -8.10 -1.64 1.80
CA LYS A 23 -7.98 -1.52 0.35
C LYS A 23 -6.52 -1.67 -0.06
N GLU A 24 -6.29 -2.37 -1.15
CA GLU A 24 -4.95 -2.63 -1.64
C GLU A 24 -4.87 -2.24 -3.10
N VAL A 25 -3.82 -1.50 -3.47
CA VAL A 25 -3.59 -1.11 -4.86
C VAL A 25 -2.19 -1.56 -5.24
N ILE A 26 -2.10 -2.35 -6.30
CA ILE A 26 -0.83 -2.82 -6.84
C ILE A 26 -0.64 -2.17 -8.20
N PHE A 27 0.38 -1.33 -8.32
CA PHE A 27 0.66 -0.62 -9.55
C PHE A 27 1.52 -1.50 -10.48
N ASN A 28 1.46 -1.21 -11.78
CA ASN A 28 2.17 -2.02 -12.77
C ASN A 28 3.70 -1.90 -12.67
N ASN A 29 4.22 -0.89 -11.95
CA ASN A 29 5.65 -0.73 -11.74
C ASN A 29 6.16 -1.46 -10.49
N GLY A 30 5.30 -2.23 -9.82
CA GLY A 30 5.67 -3.00 -8.62
C GLY A 30 5.44 -2.30 -7.30
N VAL A 31 4.98 -1.05 -7.33
CA VAL A 31 4.63 -0.33 -6.11
C VAL A 31 3.30 -0.85 -5.59
N LYS A 32 3.19 -1.05 -4.28
CA LYS A 32 1.97 -1.52 -3.62
C LYS A 32 1.55 -0.53 -2.55
N ARG A 33 0.28 -0.21 -2.50
CA ARG A 33 -0.28 0.71 -1.50
C ARG A 33 -1.42 0.01 -0.77
N GLU A 34 -1.42 0.10 0.56
CA GLU A 34 -2.49 -0.43 1.40
C GLU A 34 -3.08 0.70 2.21
N VAL A 35 -4.42 0.81 2.18
CA VAL A 35 -5.17 1.83 2.91
C VAL A 35 -6.10 1.11 3.90
N PHE A 36 -6.01 1.49 5.17
CA PHE A 36 -6.81 0.88 6.23
C PHE A 36 -7.96 1.81 6.63
N PRO A 37 -9.06 1.25 7.17
CA PRO A 37 -10.24 2.07 7.48
C PRO A 37 -10.02 3.14 8.54
N ASP A 38 -9.00 2.99 9.39
CA ASP A 38 -8.66 3.98 10.41
C ASP A 38 -7.84 5.16 9.88
N GLY A 39 -7.59 5.19 8.56
CA GLY A 39 -6.81 6.26 7.94
C GLY A 39 -5.33 5.97 7.80
N TYR A 40 -4.86 4.83 8.32
CA TYR A 40 -3.48 4.43 8.14
C TYR A 40 -3.24 3.97 6.70
N THR A 41 -2.15 4.44 6.10
CA THR A 41 -1.77 4.05 4.75
C THR A 41 -0.31 3.64 4.74
N ILE A 42 0.01 2.56 4.04
CA ILE A 42 1.39 2.12 3.89
C ILE A 42 1.67 1.88 2.41
N VAL A 43 2.82 2.38 1.94
CA VAL A 43 3.24 2.24 0.55
C VAL A 43 4.57 1.47 0.53
N TYR A 44 4.60 0.41 -0.25
CA TYR A 44 5.81 -0.39 -0.49
C TYR A 44 6.35 -0.04 -1.87
N PHE A 45 7.50 0.63 -1.90
CA PHE A 45 8.10 1.02 -3.16
C PHE A 45 8.91 -0.13 -3.77
N ASN A 46 9.14 -0.06 -5.06
CA ASN A 46 9.84 -1.13 -5.78
C ASN A 46 11.33 -1.23 -5.45
N ASN A 47 11.90 -0.21 -4.79
CA ASN A 47 13.28 -0.26 -4.30
C ASN A 47 13.37 -0.72 -2.85
N SER A 48 12.27 -1.25 -2.31
CA SER A 48 12.12 -1.74 -0.93
C SER A 48 12.00 -0.64 0.13
N ASP A 49 11.90 0.61 -0.28
CA ASP A 49 11.54 1.68 0.65
C ASP A 49 10.09 1.51 1.10
N ILE A 50 9.78 1.99 2.31
CA ILE A 50 8.44 1.91 2.87
C ILE A 50 8.05 3.28 3.39
N LYS A 51 6.85 3.75 3.04
CA LYS A 51 6.29 5.00 3.54
C LYS A 51 5.02 4.70 4.33
N GLN A 52 4.95 5.17 5.57
CA GLN A 52 3.79 5.01 6.44
C GLN A 52 3.16 6.37 6.70
N THR A 53 1.85 6.48 6.47
CA THR A 53 1.10 7.70 6.77
C THR A 53 0.03 7.33 7.79
N TYR A 54 0.04 8.01 8.93
CA TYR A 54 -0.92 7.75 10.00
C TYR A 54 -2.13 8.67 9.88
N ALA A 55 -3.20 8.32 10.60
CA ALA A 55 -4.47 9.05 10.54
C ALA A 55 -4.31 10.53 10.90
N ASP A 56 -3.36 10.87 11.77
CA ASP A 56 -3.04 12.25 12.16
C ASP A 56 -2.13 12.95 11.16
N GLN A 57 -1.90 12.32 9.99
CA GLN A 57 -1.08 12.82 8.90
C GLN A 57 0.42 12.78 9.18
N LYS A 58 0.82 12.13 10.26
CA LYS A 58 2.23 11.87 10.52
C LYS A 58 2.77 10.90 9.46
N VAL A 59 3.92 11.23 8.87
CA VAL A 59 4.54 10.40 7.84
C VAL A 59 5.88 9.87 8.34
N VAL A 60 6.10 8.58 8.17
CA VAL A 60 7.37 7.94 8.49
C VAL A 60 7.87 7.25 7.23
N TYR A 61 9.11 7.50 6.86
CA TYR A 61 9.71 6.94 5.66
C TYR A 61 10.91 6.08 6.04
N TYR A 62 10.89 4.83 5.63
CA TYR A 62 11.98 3.88 5.86
C TYR A 62 12.74 3.69 4.55
N PHE A 63 13.99 4.14 4.53
CA PHE A 63 14.86 3.97 3.36
C PHE A 63 15.50 2.59 3.41
N ALA A 64 15.39 1.83 2.32
CA ALA A 64 15.94 0.48 2.25
C ALA A 64 17.44 0.45 2.55
N GLU A 65 18.19 1.42 2.02
CA GLU A 65 19.62 1.50 2.24
C GLU A 65 19.97 1.73 3.71
N ALA A 66 19.16 2.53 4.42
CA ALA A 66 19.40 2.83 5.83
C ALA A 66 19.18 1.60 6.71
N ARG A 67 18.41 0.62 6.24
CA ARG A 67 18.13 -0.61 7.00
C ARG A 67 19.17 -1.69 6.78
N THR A 68 19.98 -1.57 5.74
CA THR A 68 21.01 -2.55 5.45
C THR A 68 22.32 -2.11 6.10
N THR A 69 22.61 -2.66 7.24
CA THR A 69 23.84 -2.33 7.96
C THR A 69 24.74 -3.53 8.09
#